data_15ab48846399673f289a371b4722543d
#
_entry.id   15ab48846399673f289a371b4722543d
#
_cell.length_a   1.000
_cell.length_b   1.000
_cell.length_c   1.000
_cell.angle_alpha   90.00
_cell.angle_beta   90.00
_cell.angle_gamma   90.00
#
_symmetry.space_group_name_H-M   'P 1'
#
loop_
_entity.id
_entity.type
_entity.pdbx_description
1 polymer ?
#
loop_
_entity_poly.entity_id
_entity_poly.type
_entity_poly.pdbx_seq_one_letter_code
_entity_poly.pdbx_strand_id
1 'polypeptide(L)'
;MGFAGVRDPYTIARIDEVIGWAREQVRERFGDEGYELHYQVYGRDGVMGPLEPNRDRPAHELGILVFGVAPTAEMAHEVTLTGTRQMFYARLPDVKGTAGGVSFPLDEVVRVSPGYRWTLNHTMQVADPLELFDLHTTQVGAGEPAAGVGR
;
A
#
# COMPACT_ATOMS: atom_id res chain seq x y z
N MET A 1 -7.60 -4.57 -2.17
CA MET A 1 -7.36 -3.12 -2.15
C MET A 1 -8.70 -2.38 -2.24
N GLY A 2 -8.97 -1.49 -1.30
CA GLY A 2 -10.08 -0.56 -1.33
C GLY A 2 -9.60 0.86 -1.62
N PHE A 3 -10.49 1.73 -2.06
CA PHE A 3 -10.19 3.14 -2.28
C PHE A 3 -11.31 4.02 -1.71
N ALA A 4 -10.92 5.12 -1.08
CA ALA A 4 -11.83 6.14 -0.59
C ALA A 4 -11.31 7.55 -0.91
N GLY A 5 -12.22 8.47 -1.17
CA GLY A 5 -11.93 9.89 -1.37
C GLY A 5 -12.49 10.74 -0.23
N VAL A 6 -11.78 11.78 0.18
CA VAL A 6 -12.23 12.72 1.21
C VAL A 6 -12.00 14.14 0.72
N ARG A 7 -13.07 14.94 0.71
CA ARG A 7 -13.02 16.33 0.23
C ARG A 7 -13.41 17.35 1.31
N ASP A 8 -14.13 16.93 2.34
CA ASP A 8 -14.53 17.81 3.43
C ASP A 8 -13.33 18.26 4.27
N PRO A 9 -13.06 19.56 4.39
CA PRO A 9 -11.88 20.08 5.10
C PRO A 9 -11.81 19.66 6.57
N TYR A 10 -12.96 19.53 7.22
CA TYR A 10 -13.02 19.11 8.63
C TYR A 10 -12.62 17.65 8.79
N THR A 11 -13.11 16.78 7.91
CA THR A 11 -12.75 15.36 7.87
C THR A 11 -11.29 15.19 7.49
N ILE A 12 -10.78 15.95 6.50
CA ILE A 12 -9.36 15.95 6.11
C ILE A 12 -8.46 16.25 7.30
N ALA A 13 -8.78 17.29 8.07
CA ALA A 13 -7.99 17.68 9.24
C ALA A 13 -7.96 16.60 10.35
N ARG A 14 -8.93 15.69 10.35
CA ARG A 14 -9.11 14.64 11.36
C ARG A 14 -9.05 13.21 10.77
N ILE A 15 -8.40 13.06 9.65
CA ILE A 15 -8.38 11.79 8.93
C ILE A 15 -7.80 10.63 9.74
N ASP A 16 -6.86 10.91 10.64
CA ASP A 16 -6.28 9.88 11.51
C ASP A 16 -7.30 9.32 12.51
N GLU A 17 -8.28 10.13 12.95
CA GLU A 17 -9.37 9.64 13.79
C GLU A 17 -10.34 8.75 13.02
N VAL A 18 -10.62 9.09 11.76
CA VAL A 18 -11.44 8.27 10.85
C VAL A 18 -10.76 6.91 10.59
N ILE A 19 -9.47 6.92 10.31
CA ILE A 19 -8.69 5.70 10.10
C ILE A 19 -8.59 4.90 11.41
N GLY A 20 -8.37 5.56 12.54
CA GLY A 20 -8.34 4.93 13.86
C GLY A 20 -9.64 4.21 14.18
N TRP A 21 -10.79 4.84 13.92
CA TRP A 21 -12.11 4.22 14.05
C TRP A 21 -12.22 2.97 13.18
N ALA A 22 -11.87 3.07 11.89
CA ALA A 22 -11.98 1.95 10.96
C ALA A 22 -11.09 0.76 11.38
N ARG A 23 -9.86 1.03 11.87
CA ARG A 23 -8.98 0.00 12.43
C ARG A 23 -9.58 -0.69 13.63
N GLU A 24 -10.21 0.06 14.52
CA GLU A 24 -10.85 -0.49 15.72
C GLU A 24 -12.00 -1.43 15.32
N GLN A 25 -12.83 -1.04 14.37
CA GLN A 25 -13.94 -1.88 13.89
C GLN A 25 -13.45 -3.17 13.20
N VAL A 26 -12.31 -3.12 12.52
CA VAL A 26 -11.68 -4.34 11.98
C VAL A 26 -11.16 -5.22 13.12
N ARG A 27 -10.52 -4.64 14.12
CA ARG A 27 -10.02 -5.36 15.29
C ARG A 27 -11.14 -6.02 16.10
N GLU A 28 -12.23 -5.32 16.33
CA GLU A 28 -13.40 -5.87 17.01
C GLU A 28 -14.00 -7.08 16.28
N ARG A 29 -13.98 -7.07 14.94
CA ARG A 29 -14.57 -8.14 14.12
C ARG A 29 -13.65 -9.33 13.90
N PHE A 30 -12.35 -9.10 13.69
CA PHE A 30 -11.40 -10.12 13.25
C PHE A 30 -10.31 -10.44 14.28
N GLY A 31 -10.24 -9.71 15.40
CA GLY A 31 -9.16 -9.83 16.37
C GLY A 31 -7.93 -9.01 16.00
N ASP A 32 -6.84 -9.20 16.74
CA ASP A 32 -5.59 -8.44 16.59
C ASP A 32 -4.56 -9.12 15.68
N GLU A 33 -4.79 -10.38 15.31
CA GLU A 33 -3.81 -11.22 14.64
C GLU A 33 -4.34 -11.85 13.35
N GLY A 34 -3.44 -12.34 12.53
CA GLY A 34 -3.76 -13.09 11.31
C GLY A 34 -3.98 -12.22 10.07
N TYR A 35 -3.81 -10.91 10.16
CA TYR A 35 -3.88 -10.01 9.00
C TYR A 35 -3.00 -8.77 9.20
N GLU A 36 -2.72 -8.09 8.09
CA GLU A 36 -2.16 -6.75 8.07
C GLU A 36 -3.14 -5.81 7.36
N LEU A 37 -3.36 -4.62 7.90
CA LEU A 37 -4.23 -3.60 7.33
C LEU A 37 -3.49 -2.27 7.25
N HIS A 38 -3.30 -1.77 6.02
CA HIS A 38 -2.55 -0.56 5.73
C HIS A 38 -3.44 0.49 5.09
N TYR A 39 -3.21 1.75 5.46
CA TYR A 39 -3.84 2.93 4.86
C TYR A 39 -2.75 3.83 4.30
N GLN A 40 -2.80 4.12 3.00
CA GLN A 40 -1.96 5.11 2.35
C GLN A 40 -2.78 6.34 2.02
N VAL A 41 -2.39 7.50 2.55
CA VAL A 41 -3.16 8.75 2.46
C VAL A 41 -2.49 9.66 1.44
N TYR A 42 -2.87 9.54 0.17
CA TYR A 42 -2.44 10.43 -0.90
C TYR A 42 -3.03 11.82 -0.70
N GLY A 43 -2.21 12.85 -1.00
CA GLY A 43 -2.52 14.24 -0.66
C GLY A 43 -1.94 14.68 0.68
N ARG A 44 -1.44 13.73 1.51
CA ARG A 44 -0.72 14.03 2.75
C ARG A 44 0.67 13.37 2.76
N ASP A 45 0.74 12.07 3.00
CA ASP A 45 1.99 11.34 3.22
C ASP A 45 2.03 9.96 2.53
N GLY A 46 1.09 9.66 1.67
CA GLY A 46 0.94 8.34 1.06
C GLY A 46 2.12 7.86 0.21
N VAL A 47 2.99 8.75 -0.25
CA VAL A 47 4.19 8.40 -1.04
C VAL A 47 5.42 8.24 -0.14
N MET A 48 5.68 9.21 0.72
CA MET A 48 6.91 9.27 1.52
C MET A 48 6.73 8.80 2.96
N GLY A 49 5.49 8.60 3.41
CA GLY A 49 5.20 8.20 4.79
C GLY A 49 5.76 9.19 5.81
N PRO A 50 6.46 8.69 6.85
CA PRO A 50 7.04 9.54 7.89
C PRO A 50 8.10 10.54 7.40
N LEU A 51 8.63 10.35 6.19
CA LEU A 51 9.65 11.21 5.59
C LEU A 51 9.05 12.38 4.80
N GLU A 52 7.71 12.49 4.73
CA GLU A 52 7.05 13.59 4.02
C GLU A 52 7.31 14.94 4.72
N PRO A 53 8.02 15.90 4.06
CA PRO A 53 8.41 17.15 4.68
C PRO A 53 7.26 18.16 4.84
N ASN A 54 6.16 17.99 4.09
CA ASN A 54 5.01 18.89 4.07
C ASN A 54 3.75 18.24 4.65
N ARG A 55 3.89 17.29 5.53
CA ARG A 55 2.79 16.51 6.11
C ARG A 55 1.69 17.38 6.74
N ASP A 56 2.08 18.50 7.31
CA ASP A 56 1.17 19.42 8.02
C ASP A 56 0.46 20.41 7.08
N ARG A 57 0.79 20.41 5.77
CA ARG A 57 0.08 21.27 4.82
C ARG A 57 -1.33 20.76 4.61
N PRO A 58 -2.34 21.63 4.71
CA PRO A 58 -3.72 21.25 4.44
C PRO A 58 -3.87 20.74 3.01
N ALA A 59 -4.35 19.53 2.85
CA ALA A 59 -4.68 18.99 1.54
C ALA A 59 -6.03 19.55 1.06
N HIS A 60 -6.16 19.70 -0.25
CA HIS A 60 -7.43 20.05 -0.86
C HIS A 60 -8.38 18.84 -0.91
N GLU A 61 -7.82 17.66 -1.15
CA GLU A 61 -8.52 16.39 -1.27
C GLU A 61 -7.57 15.27 -0.87
N LEU A 62 -8.10 14.21 -0.27
CA LEU A 62 -7.33 13.01 0.05
C LEU A 62 -7.86 11.82 -0.76
N GLY A 63 -6.93 11.04 -1.32
CA GLY A 63 -7.17 9.68 -1.79
C GLY A 63 -6.61 8.67 -0.80
N ILE A 64 -7.43 7.73 -0.33
CA ILE A 64 -6.99 6.74 0.66
C ILE A 64 -7.04 5.37 0.02
N LEU A 65 -5.87 4.73 -0.12
CA LEU A 65 -5.77 3.32 -0.47
C LEU A 65 -5.74 2.47 0.79
N VAL A 66 -6.57 1.46 0.82
CA VAL A 66 -6.67 0.50 1.92
C VAL A 66 -6.21 -0.87 1.42
N PHE A 67 -5.22 -1.44 2.08
CA PHE A 67 -4.67 -2.75 1.73
C PHE A 67 -4.82 -3.71 2.89
N GLY A 68 -5.53 -4.81 2.66
CA GLY A 68 -5.55 -5.96 3.56
C GLY A 68 -4.69 -7.08 3.01
N VAL A 69 -3.84 -7.64 3.85
CA VAL A 69 -3.04 -8.83 3.58
C VAL A 69 -3.37 -9.86 4.63
N ALA A 70 -3.68 -11.08 4.21
CA ALA A 70 -4.02 -12.18 5.12
C ALA A 70 -3.61 -13.52 4.48
N PRO A 71 -3.58 -14.62 5.25
CA PRO A 71 -3.24 -15.94 4.74
C PRO A 71 -4.18 -16.45 3.65
N THR A 72 -5.45 -16.03 3.66
CA THR A 72 -6.43 -16.38 2.62
C THR A 72 -6.96 -15.15 1.90
N ALA A 73 -7.36 -15.34 0.65
CA ALA A 73 -7.92 -14.28 -0.17
C ALA A 73 -9.25 -13.75 0.40
N GLU A 74 -10.06 -14.65 0.97
CA GLU A 74 -11.34 -14.34 1.60
C GLU A 74 -11.15 -13.44 2.82
N MET A 75 -10.20 -13.78 3.70
CA MET A 75 -9.90 -12.98 4.87
C MET A 75 -9.32 -11.61 4.47
N ALA A 76 -8.40 -11.57 3.50
CA ALA A 76 -7.85 -10.32 2.99
C ALA A 76 -8.95 -9.43 2.39
N HIS A 77 -9.92 -10.02 1.67
CA HIS A 77 -11.09 -9.31 1.14
C HIS A 77 -11.94 -8.72 2.26
N GLU A 78 -12.37 -9.53 3.24
CA GLU A 78 -13.25 -9.10 4.32
C GLU A 78 -12.61 -8.02 5.21
N VAL A 79 -11.35 -8.18 5.56
CA VAL A 79 -10.57 -7.20 6.33
C VAL A 79 -10.48 -5.87 5.57
N THR A 80 -10.14 -5.92 4.28
CA THR A 80 -10.03 -4.71 3.45
C THR A 80 -11.38 -4.03 3.28
N LEU A 81 -12.43 -4.80 2.99
CA LEU A 81 -13.78 -4.29 2.80
C LEU A 81 -14.29 -3.62 4.08
N THR A 82 -14.11 -4.27 5.22
CA THR A 82 -14.49 -3.71 6.52
C THR A 82 -13.69 -2.44 6.80
N GLY A 83 -12.36 -2.47 6.67
CA GLY A 83 -11.50 -1.30 6.89
C GLY A 83 -11.83 -0.12 5.99
N THR A 84 -12.24 -0.39 4.73
CA THR A 84 -12.65 0.65 3.80
C THR A 84 -14.01 1.24 4.18
N ARG A 85 -15.03 0.39 4.35
CA ARG A 85 -16.42 0.82 4.62
C ARG A 85 -16.58 1.50 5.96
N GLN A 86 -15.86 1.06 6.98
CA GLN A 86 -15.97 1.63 8.33
C GLN A 86 -15.49 3.09 8.41
N MET A 87 -14.66 3.57 7.49
CA MET A 87 -14.33 5.00 7.42
C MET A 87 -15.57 5.89 7.24
N PHE A 88 -16.58 5.41 6.50
CA PHE A 88 -17.84 6.14 6.31
C PHE A 88 -18.64 6.30 7.60
N TYR A 89 -18.55 5.34 8.51
CA TYR A 89 -19.29 5.32 9.76
C TYR A 89 -18.55 5.97 10.93
N ALA A 90 -17.34 6.47 10.71
CA ALA A 90 -16.58 7.17 11.74
C ALA A 90 -17.35 8.37 12.27
N ARG A 91 -17.46 8.46 13.59
CA ARG A 91 -18.17 9.55 14.28
C ARG A 91 -17.15 10.58 14.75
N LEU A 92 -17.01 11.65 14.00
CA LEU A 92 -16.22 12.80 14.43
C LEU A 92 -17.06 13.71 15.32
N PRO A 93 -16.48 14.32 16.37
CA PRO A 93 -17.16 15.35 17.16
C PRO A 93 -17.69 16.46 16.26
N ASP A 94 -18.82 17.03 16.61
CA ASP A 94 -19.46 18.17 15.94
C ASP A 94 -19.94 17.92 14.50
N VAL A 95 -19.79 16.70 13.96
CA VAL A 95 -20.37 16.31 12.67
C VAL A 95 -21.79 15.79 12.87
N LYS A 96 -22.76 16.49 12.28
CA LYS A 96 -24.20 16.17 12.43
C LYS A 96 -24.67 15.00 11.56
N GLY A 97 -23.86 14.52 10.64
CA GLY A 97 -24.19 13.44 9.72
C GLY A 97 -22.96 12.83 9.08
N THR A 98 -23.15 11.70 8.40
CA THR A 98 -22.07 11.00 7.67
C THR A 98 -21.95 11.46 6.21
N ALA A 99 -22.92 12.19 5.69
CA ALA A 99 -22.95 12.64 4.31
C ALA A 99 -21.82 13.63 4.02
N GLY A 100 -21.04 13.37 2.97
CA GLY A 100 -19.96 14.25 2.50
C GLY A 100 -18.62 14.04 3.16
N GLY A 101 -18.49 13.18 4.19
CA GLY A 101 -17.22 12.90 4.86
C GLY A 101 -16.29 12.06 4.00
N VAL A 102 -16.75 10.88 3.61
CA VAL A 102 -15.98 9.89 2.83
C VAL A 102 -16.79 9.42 1.64
N SER A 103 -16.16 9.31 0.49
CA SER A 103 -16.74 8.84 -0.77
C SER A 103 -16.04 7.57 -1.25
N PHE A 104 -16.80 6.64 -1.80
CA PHE A 104 -16.28 5.40 -2.39
C PHE A 104 -16.57 5.39 -3.89
N PRO A 105 -15.56 5.58 -4.74
CA PRO A 105 -15.73 5.44 -6.19
C PRO A 105 -15.91 3.97 -6.63
N LEU A 106 -15.58 3.03 -5.73
CA LEU A 106 -15.78 1.60 -5.93
C LEU A 106 -16.55 1.02 -4.73
N ASP A 107 -17.65 0.33 -4.97
CA ASP A 107 -18.42 -0.35 -3.92
C ASP A 107 -17.73 -1.60 -3.38
N GLU A 108 -16.89 -2.20 -4.19
CA GLU A 108 -16.15 -3.43 -3.92
C GLU A 108 -14.66 -3.18 -3.77
N VAL A 109 -14.01 -4.02 -2.98
CA VAL A 109 -12.54 -4.05 -2.93
C VAL A 109 -12.00 -4.89 -4.09
N VAL A 110 -10.92 -4.40 -4.69
CA VAL A 110 -10.27 -5.04 -5.84
C VAL A 110 -9.20 -6.00 -5.36
N ARG A 111 -9.23 -7.24 -5.85
CA ARG A 111 -8.15 -8.20 -5.62
C ARG A 111 -6.92 -7.76 -6.42
N VAL A 112 -5.81 -7.62 -5.72
CA VAL A 112 -4.49 -7.38 -6.31
C VAL A 112 -3.65 -8.65 -6.26
N SER A 113 -2.45 -8.60 -6.83
CA SER A 113 -1.51 -9.74 -6.82
C SER A 113 -1.22 -10.22 -5.40
N PRO A 114 -0.89 -11.51 -5.23
CA PRO A 114 -0.38 -12.01 -3.96
C PRO A 114 0.80 -11.19 -3.46
N GLY A 115 0.84 -10.89 -2.18
CA GLY A 115 1.99 -10.29 -1.53
C GLY A 115 3.07 -11.33 -1.28
N TYR A 116 4.33 -10.93 -1.42
CA TYR A 116 5.48 -11.76 -1.10
C TYR A 116 6.29 -11.06 -0.01
N ARG A 117 6.76 -11.83 0.95
CA ARG A 117 7.65 -11.34 2.01
C ARG A 117 9.03 -11.95 1.82
N TRP A 118 10.06 -11.13 1.94
CA TRP A 118 11.42 -11.64 2.07
C TRP A 118 11.53 -12.44 3.37
N THR A 119 11.85 -13.71 3.25
CA THR A 119 11.99 -14.61 4.41
C THR A 119 13.43 -14.73 4.87
N LEU A 120 14.38 -14.45 3.97
CA LEU A 120 15.80 -14.54 4.25
C LEU A 120 16.55 -13.42 3.52
N ASN A 121 17.33 -12.66 4.28
CA ASN A 121 18.29 -11.70 3.76
C ASN A 121 19.62 -11.95 4.47
N HIS A 122 20.66 -12.30 3.71
CA HIS A 122 21.98 -12.57 4.26
C HIS A 122 23.08 -12.08 3.31
N THR A 123 24.23 -11.80 3.87
CA THR A 123 25.46 -11.53 3.12
C THR A 123 26.33 -12.78 3.11
N MET A 124 26.86 -13.13 1.93
CA MET A 124 27.85 -14.17 1.79
C MET A 124 29.26 -13.56 1.74
N GLN A 125 30.17 -14.12 2.52
CA GLN A 125 31.59 -13.79 2.43
C GLN A 125 32.23 -14.72 1.42
N VAL A 126 32.78 -14.17 0.33
CA VAL A 126 33.46 -14.90 -0.74
C VAL A 126 34.93 -14.51 -0.73
N ALA A 127 35.81 -15.45 -1.03
CA ALA A 127 37.23 -15.20 -1.11
C ALA A 127 37.62 -14.38 -2.36
N ASP A 128 36.90 -14.62 -3.45
CA ASP A 128 37.02 -13.88 -4.72
C ASP A 128 35.63 -13.30 -5.08
N PRO A 129 35.51 -12.00 -5.34
CA PRO A 129 34.26 -11.38 -5.79
C PRO A 129 33.68 -12.02 -7.04
N LEU A 130 34.50 -12.65 -7.89
CA LEU A 130 34.06 -13.31 -9.13
C LEU A 130 33.68 -14.79 -8.92
N GLU A 131 33.84 -15.34 -7.74
CA GLU A 131 33.52 -16.77 -7.45
C GLU A 131 32.06 -17.14 -7.78
N LEU A 132 31.15 -16.17 -7.68
CA LEU A 132 29.72 -16.38 -7.89
C LEU A 132 29.23 -15.92 -9.27
N PHE A 133 30.13 -15.39 -10.11
CA PHE A 133 29.75 -14.77 -11.38
C PHE A 133 30.66 -15.25 -12.51
N ASP A 134 30.05 -15.70 -13.60
CA ASP A 134 30.74 -15.90 -14.87
C ASP A 134 30.75 -14.58 -15.64
N LEU A 135 31.93 -14.03 -15.91
CA LEU A 135 32.08 -12.79 -16.68
C LEU A 135 32.27 -13.11 -18.15
N HIS A 136 31.26 -12.82 -18.96
CA HIS A 136 31.35 -12.87 -20.42
C HIS A 136 31.49 -11.46 -20.98
N THR A 137 32.62 -11.17 -21.63
CA THR A 137 32.86 -9.91 -22.32
C THR A 137 32.74 -10.10 -23.83
N THR A 138 31.86 -9.30 -24.46
CA THR A 138 31.77 -9.22 -25.92
C THR A 138 32.24 -7.84 -26.36
N GLN A 139 33.25 -7.81 -27.22
CA GLN A 139 33.72 -6.55 -27.81
C GLN A 139 32.76 -6.12 -28.91
N VAL A 140 32.07 -5.02 -28.73
CA VAL A 140 31.24 -4.40 -29.78
C VAL A 140 32.02 -3.25 -30.41
N GLY A 141 32.48 -3.49 -31.61
CA GLY A 141 33.21 -2.49 -32.41
C GLY A 141 32.67 -2.43 -33.84
N ALA A 142 32.85 -1.27 -34.52
CA ALA A 142 32.53 -1.16 -35.95
C ALA A 142 33.57 -1.91 -36.76
N GLY A 143 33.34 -3.16 -37.05
CA GLY A 143 34.22 -3.97 -37.87
C GLY A 143 33.71 -5.40 -37.97
N GLU A 144 33.34 -5.82 -39.15
CA GLU A 144 33.02 -7.14 -39.74
C GLU A 144 32.07 -8.07 -38.96
N PRO A 145 31.03 -8.59 -39.60
CA PRO A 145 30.17 -9.59 -39.02
C PRO A 145 30.99 -10.89 -38.76
N ALA A 146 30.94 -11.32 -37.49
CA ALA A 146 31.52 -12.59 -37.10
C ALA A 146 31.00 -13.72 -38.02
N ALA A 147 31.92 -14.41 -38.69
CA ALA A 147 31.61 -15.58 -39.49
C ALA A 147 30.88 -16.63 -38.64
N GLY A 148 29.80 -17.16 -39.19
CA GLY A 148 28.82 -17.99 -38.51
C GLY A 148 29.41 -19.12 -37.69
N VAL A 149 28.83 -19.26 -36.51
CA VAL A 149 28.91 -20.48 -35.71
C VAL A 149 28.12 -21.55 -36.46
N GLY A 150 28.81 -22.42 -37.17
CA GLY A 150 28.25 -23.65 -37.74
C GLY A 150 27.84 -24.61 -36.62
N ARG A 151 26.68 -25.14 -36.79
CA ARG A 151 25.98 -26.29 -36.20
C ARG A 151 26.61 -27.04 -35.03
#